data_cf5594f6c21444dbdab2c4fc3cc48e82
#
_entry.id   cf5594f6c21444dbdab2c4fc3cc48e82
#
_cell.length_a   1.000
_cell.length_b   1.000
_cell.length_c   1.000
_cell.angle_alpha   90.00
_cell.angle_beta   90.00
_cell.angle_gamma   90.00
#
_symmetry.space_group_name_H-M   'P 1'
#
loop_
_entity.id
_entity.type
_entity.pdbx_description
1 polymer ?
#
loop_
_entity_poly.entity_id
_entity_poly.type
_entity_poly.pdbx_seq_one_letter_code
_entity_poly.pdbx_strand_id
1 'polypeptide(L)'
;MNPSRRSFLVGAAGLAVTAQMIRAADRKVLRLHYRTIEVDGKPVKRFRISQPSGEWGLTLQQGDMFDVRLENNLDVLSGLHWHGLDPPWRQDGVPYLSAPPIAPGKFVDYSCPTKPIGTRWMHSHFGLQEQNLAAAPLIVRETDAVRSGIQEVVVMFEDFSWRQPEAIFAELRKPKPAMAMGGGTPMTGGTTSMARGGSSTMASGGDTAKPDLNDVTYDAYLANDRTLADPEIFDVQKGANVRLRLINGATSSNFVVEFDGIEVTLLTVDGNPIAPLKLRTLPLAIAQRADVMIRMPDDGRAVPVVARGEGRTLQTGFILRPSGATLKKVPMNGEMAAPAVGLALEKALRASEPLANRPVDRSVPVDLTGNMSAYVWGMDIHGQEALPVTVEKVERVELAMRNTTMMSHPMHLHGHSFQVVEIDGQRLPGAVRDSVLIPPRATVKVAFDADNPGMWAFHCHNLYHMAAGMFATVIYRGFT
;
A
#
# COMPACT_ATOMS: atom_id res chain seq x y z
N MET A 1 63.17 16.68 1.81
CA MET A 1 62.38 17.56 0.96
C MET A 1 60.93 17.52 1.50
N ASN A 2 60.50 18.64 2.10
CA ASN A 2 59.12 18.69 2.60
C ASN A 2 58.16 18.98 1.45
N PRO A 3 57.09 18.21 1.27
CA PRO A 3 56.10 18.48 0.22
C PRO A 3 55.41 19.82 0.52
N SER A 4 55.28 20.66 -0.49
CA SER A 4 54.70 22.00 -0.36
C SER A 4 53.19 21.90 -0.06
N ARG A 5 52.65 22.86 0.70
CA ARG A 5 51.19 22.96 1.00
C ARG A 5 50.31 22.95 -0.27
N ARG A 6 50.84 23.36 -1.42
CA ARG A 6 50.15 23.30 -2.72
C ARG A 6 49.97 21.88 -3.23
N SER A 7 50.93 20.97 -3.02
CA SER A 7 50.81 19.57 -3.43
C SER A 7 49.75 18.81 -2.61
N PHE A 8 49.54 19.24 -1.34
CA PHE A 8 48.49 18.62 -0.49
C PHE A 8 47.09 19.04 -0.89
N LEU A 9 46.90 20.30 -1.31
CA LEU A 9 45.59 20.78 -1.78
C LEU A 9 45.18 20.19 -3.14
N VAL A 10 46.11 19.94 -4.04
CA VAL A 10 45.83 19.29 -5.32
C VAL A 10 45.49 17.80 -5.12
N GLY A 11 46.17 17.13 -4.18
CA GLY A 11 45.86 15.73 -3.84
C GLY A 11 44.47 15.55 -3.20
N ALA A 12 44.08 16.48 -2.30
CA ALA A 12 42.78 16.42 -1.65
C ALA A 12 41.61 16.73 -2.64
N ALA A 13 41.81 17.69 -3.55
CA ALA A 13 40.83 18.00 -4.59
C ALA A 13 40.69 16.85 -5.61
N GLY A 14 41.79 16.18 -5.97
CA GLY A 14 41.78 15.03 -6.88
C GLY A 14 41.06 13.82 -6.28
N LEU A 15 41.23 13.55 -4.98
CA LEU A 15 40.53 12.47 -4.26
C LEU A 15 39.02 12.75 -4.10
N ALA A 16 38.65 14.01 -3.86
CA ALA A 16 37.23 14.39 -3.78
C ALA A 16 36.51 14.27 -5.15
N VAL A 17 37.17 14.69 -6.23
CA VAL A 17 36.62 14.59 -7.59
C VAL A 17 36.55 13.14 -8.05
N THR A 18 37.50 12.28 -7.74
CA THR A 18 37.45 10.86 -8.07
C THR A 18 36.39 10.11 -7.25
N ALA A 19 36.23 10.41 -5.96
CA ALA A 19 35.16 9.85 -5.13
C ALA A 19 33.76 10.26 -5.64
N GLN A 20 33.61 11.50 -6.12
CA GLN A 20 32.34 11.98 -6.69
C GLN A 20 32.07 11.39 -8.08
N MET A 21 33.10 11.16 -8.90
CA MET A 21 32.97 10.47 -10.18
C MET A 21 32.68 8.96 -10.03
N ILE A 22 33.28 8.28 -9.04
CA ILE A 22 33.01 6.87 -8.75
C ILE A 22 31.57 6.71 -8.27
N ARG A 23 31.05 7.61 -7.43
CA ARG A 23 29.64 7.61 -7.01
C ARG A 23 28.66 7.80 -8.17
N ALA A 24 28.99 8.62 -9.16
CA ALA A 24 28.13 8.85 -10.33
C ALA A 24 28.08 7.63 -11.28
N ALA A 25 29.07 6.78 -11.29
CA ALA A 25 29.15 5.59 -12.16
C ALA A 25 28.26 4.44 -11.68
N ASP A 26 27.90 4.37 -10.40
CA ASP A 26 27.10 3.29 -9.81
C ASP A 26 25.64 3.67 -9.55
N ARG A 27 25.24 4.94 -9.83
CA ARG A 27 23.88 5.41 -9.59
C ARG A 27 22.88 4.65 -10.44
N LYS A 28 21.85 4.09 -9.79
CA LYS A 28 20.73 3.46 -10.47
C LYS A 28 19.86 4.51 -11.16
N VAL A 29 19.38 4.20 -12.35
CA VAL A 29 18.46 5.09 -13.08
C VAL A 29 17.10 4.42 -13.12
N LEU A 30 16.07 5.17 -12.72
CA LEU A 30 14.66 4.83 -12.91
C LEU A 30 14.05 5.82 -13.87
N ARG A 31 13.27 5.32 -14.82
CA ARG A 31 12.54 6.12 -15.81
C ARG A 31 11.06 5.96 -15.60
N LEU A 32 10.38 7.06 -15.40
CA LEU A 32 8.93 7.12 -15.47
C LEU A 32 8.55 7.47 -16.91
N HIS A 33 7.92 6.54 -17.62
CA HIS A 33 7.65 6.67 -19.04
C HIS A 33 6.35 5.96 -19.43
N TYR A 34 5.92 6.11 -20.68
CA TYR A 34 4.77 5.36 -21.20
C TYR A 34 5.18 3.99 -21.69
N ARG A 35 4.31 3.00 -21.50
CA ARG A 35 4.33 1.70 -22.16
C ARG A 35 2.96 1.36 -22.74
N THR A 36 2.92 0.41 -23.66
CA THR A 36 1.68 -0.23 -24.10
C THR A 36 1.58 -1.61 -23.45
N ILE A 37 0.48 -1.87 -22.77
CA ILE A 37 0.10 -3.20 -22.27
C ILE A 37 -1.10 -3.68 -23.05
N GLU A 38 -1.34 -4.99 -23.03
CA GLU A 38 -2.55 -5.60 -23.59
C GLU A 38 -3.45 -6.09 -22.47
N VAL A 39 -4.70 -5.65 -22.48
CA VAL A 39 -5.72 -6.10 -21.54
C VAL A 39 -6.89 -6.64 -22.35
N ASP A 40 -7.23 -7.92 -22.16
CA ASP A 40 -8.29 -8.62 -22.89
C ASP A 40 -8.22 -8.43 -24.43
N GLY A 41 -7.00 -8.57 -25.00
CA GLY A 41 -6.74 -8.47 -26.42
C GLY A 41 -6.74 -7.03 -26.97
N LYS A 42 -6.80 -6.01 -26.10
CA LYS A 42 -6.81 -4.59 -26.52
C LYS A 42 -5.59 -3.86 -25.98
N PRO A 43 -4.81 -3.19 -26.86
CA PRO A 43 -3.66 -2.40 -26.42
C PRO A 43 -4.11 -1.12 -25.71
N VAL A 44 -3.38 -0.74 -24.68
CA VAL A 44 -3.61 0.50 -23.95
C VAL A 44 -2.30 1.10 -23.46
N LYS A 45 -2.17 2.43 -23.58
CA LYS A 45 -1.02 3.18 -23.09
C LYS A 45 -1.17 3.46 -21.60
N ARG A 46 -0.16 3.08 -20.81
CA ARG A 46 -0.10 3.28 -19.35
C ARG A 46 1.31 3.74 -18.94
N PHE A 47 1.46 4.17 -17.69
CA PHE A 47 2.76 4.53 -17.15
C PHE A 47 3.58 3.29 -16.80
N ARG A 48 4.89 3.46 -16.73
CA ARG A 48 5.85 2.46 -16.29
C ARG A 48 6.99 3.12 -15.53
N ILE A 49 7.46 2.44 -14.50
CA ILE A 49 8.70 2.78 -13.80
C ILE A 49 9.67 1.64 -14.05
N SER A 50 10.73 1.89 -14.83
CA SER A 50 11.70 0.86 -15.16
C SER A 50 13.12 1.40 -15.23
N GLN A 51 14.08 0.50 -15.13
CA GLN A 51 15.48 0.77 -15.38
C GLN A 51 15.76 0.92 -16.88
N PRO A 52 16.90 1.48 -17.29
CA PRO A 52 17.29 1.57 -18.71
C PRO A 52 17.36 0.21 -19.42
N SER A 53 17.61 -0.88 -18.68
CA SER A 53 17.56 -2.26 -19.17
C SER A 53 16.16 -2.72 -19.56
N GLY A 54 15.12 -2.00 -19.15
CA GLY A 54 13.71 -2.41 -19.27
C GLY A 54 13.19 -3.17 -18.04
N GLU A 55 14.04 -3.49 -17.06
CA GLU A 55 13.64 -4.14 -15.82
C GLU A 55 12.65 -3.27 -15.04
N TRP A 56 11.54 -3.87 -14.61
CA TRP A 56 10.49 -3.18 -13.87
C TRP A 56 10.87 -3.01 -12.40
N GLY A 57 10.79 -1.78 -11.91
CA GLY A 57 11.12 -1.46 -10.53
C GLY A 57 12.62 -1.52 -10.22
N LEU A 58 12.95 -1.78 -8.98
CA LEU A 58 14.33 -1.75 -8.48
C LEU A 58 14.54 -2.84 -7.41
N THR A 59 15.64 -3.57 -7.53
CA THR A 59 16.11 -4.48 -6.50
C THR A 59 17.46 -4.01 -5.98
N LEU A 60 17.57 -3.87 -4.66
CA LEU A 60 18.76 -3.53 -3.90
C LEU A 60 19.08 -4.65 -2.91
N GLN A 61 20.31 -4.65 -2.39
CA GLN A 61 20.72 -5.55 -1.33
C GLN A 61 20.75 -4.80 0.01
N GLN A 62 20.59 -5.54 1.09
CA GLN A 62 20.78 -5.00 2.44
C GLN A 62 22.19 -4.38 2.56
N GLY A 63 22.24 -3.11 2.98
CA GLY A 63 23.46 -2.32 3.10
C GLY A 63 23.80 -1.46 1.89
N ASP A 64 23.11 -1.63 0.75
CA ASP A 64 23.24 -0.71 -0.36
C ASP A 64 22.74 0.69 0.00
N MET A 65 23.29 1.69 -0.66
CA MET A 65 22.72 3.04 -0.66
C MET A 65 21.58 3.10 -1.67
N PHE A 66 20.49 3.78 -1.30
CA PHE A 66 19.47 4.19 -2.24
C PHE A 66 20.01 5.39 -3.04
N ASP A 67 20.86 5.11 -4.03
CA ASP A 67 21.44 6.11 -4.93
C ASP A 67 20.78 6.01 -6.30
N VAL A 68 19.71 6.79 -6.50
CA VAL A 68 18.79 6.68 -7.61
C VAL A 68 18.61 8.01 -8.31
N ARG A 69 18.74 8.01 -9.64
CA ARG A 69 18.23 9.08 -10.50
C ARG A 69 16.85 8.70 -11.01
N LEU A 70 15.86 9.53 -10.72
CA LEU A 70 14.52 9.41 -11.28
C LEU A 70 14.36 10.40 -12.45
N GLU A 71 14.20 9.86 -13.66
CA GLU A 71 13.95 10.62 -14.89
C GLU A 71 12.45 10.64 -15.19
N ASN A 72 11.88 11.82 -15.39
CA ASN A 72 10.50 11.96 -15.87
C ASN A 72 10.49 12.07 -17.41
N ASN A 73 10.25 10.94 -18.08
CA ASN A 73 10.15 10.84 -19.53
C ASN A 73 8.68 10.90 -20.02
N LEU A 74 7.77 11.39 -19.17
CA LEU A 74 6.40 11.71 -19.54
C LEU A 74 6.32 13.14 -20.09
N ASP A 75 5.18 13.49 -20.69
CA ASP A 75 4.82 14.84 -21.12
C ASP A 75 4.06 15.65 -20.07
N VAL A 76 3.94 15.10 -18.85
CA VAL A 76 3.25 15.71 -17.69
C VAL A 76 4.16 15.76 -16.47
N LEU A 77 3.84 16.63 -15.52
CA LEU A 77 4.48 16.64 -14.19
C LEU A 77 4.27 15.30 -13.49
N SER A 78 5.27 14.88 -12.69
CA SER A 78 5.15 13.67 -11.88
C SER A 78 6.06 13.73 -10.64
N GLY A 79 5.99 12.69 -9.80
CA GLY A 79 6.84 12.47 -8.65
C GLY A 79 6.53 11.11 -8.05
N LEU A 80 7.53 10.43 -7.53
CA LEU A 80 7.39 9.10 -6.93
C LEU A 80 7.68 9.13 -5.45
N HIS A 81 6.87 8.45 -4.68
CA HIS A 81 7.10 8.09 -3.30
C HIS A 81 7.71 6.67 -3.20
N TRP A 82 8.61 6.48 -2.25
CA TRP A 82 9.29 5.22 -1.95
C TRP A 82 8.59 4.52 -0.79
N HIS A 83 7.45 3.93 -1.07
CA HIS A 83 6.55 3.39 -0.06
C HIS A 83 7.20 2.31 0.81
N GLY A 84 7.25 2.60 2.10
CA GLY A 84 7.83 1.72 3.11
C GLY A 84 9.33 1.91 3.33
N LEU A 85 10.01 2.84 2.64
CA LEU A 85 11.33 3.31 3.05
C LEU A 85 11.20 4.46 4.06
N ASP A 86 12.24 4.62 4.89
CA ASP A 86 12.38 5.71 5.87
C ASP A 86 13.55 6.63 5.46
N PRO A 87 13.45 7.36 4.34
CA PRO A 87 14.48 8.28 3.89
C PRO A 87 14.48 9.55 4.77
N PRO A 88 15.50 10.41 4.68
CA PRO A 88 15.36 11.79 5.13
C PRO A 88 14.20 12.47 4.41
N TRP A 89 13.39 13.27 5.12
CA TRP A 89 12.13 13.83 4.64
C TRP A 89 12.19 14.41 3.21
N ARG A 90 13.23 15.21 2.88
CA ARG A 90 13.35 15.81 1.53
C ARG A 90 13.59 14.81 0.41
N GLN A 91 13.79 13.54 0.74
CA GLN A 91 14.00 12.45 -0.21
C GLN A 91 12.82 11.48 -0.27
N ASP A 92 11.71 11.80 0.39
CA ASP A 92 10.48 11.00 0.35
C ASP A 92 9.78 11.03 -1.03
N GLY A 93 10.04 12.09 -1.81
CA GLY A 93 9.59 12.20 -3.19
C GLY A 93 8.15 12.66 -3.39
N VAL A 94 7.42 13.03 -2.32
CA VAL A 94 6.03 13.50 -2.40
C VAL A 94 5.98 14.93 -2.93
N PRO A 95 5.34 15.16 -4.12
CA PRO A 95 5.22 16.48 -4.70
C PRO A 95 4.51 17.47 -3.78
N TYR A 96 5.03 18.69 -3.73
CA TYR A 96 4.53 19.83 -2.95
C TYR A 96 4.62 19.67 -1.42
N LEU A 97 5.03 18.48 -0.92
CA LEU A 97 5.24 18.25 0.51
C LEU A 97 6.75 18.13 0.83
N SER A 98 7.42 17.12 0.30
CA SER A 98 8.85 16.87 0.55
C SER A 98 9.76 17.35 -0.60
N ALA A 99 9.22 17.46 -1.82
CA ALA A 99 9.94 17.85 -3.02
C ALA A 99 9.03 18.60 -4.02
N PRO A 100 9.58 19.39 -4.95
CA PRO A 100 8.80 19.86 -6.11
C PRO A 100 8.49 18.69 -7.05
N PRO A 101 7.40 18.77 -7.84
CA PRO A 101 7.14 17.82 -8.90
C PRO A 101 8.23 17.89 -9.98
N ILE A 102 8.51 16.76 -10.63
CA ILE A 102 9.51 16.64 -11.69
C ILE A 102 8.86 17.00 -13.01
N ALA A 103 9.38 18.03 -13.68
CA ALA A 103 8.86 18.46 -14.99
C ALA A 103 9.24 17.45 -16.11
N PRO A 104 8.52 17.46 -17.25
CA PRO A 104 8.85 16.66 -18.41
C PRO A 104 10.30 16.81 -18.86
N GLY A 105 10.99 15.69 -19.10
CA GLY A 105 12.39 15.64 -19.51
C GLY A 105 13.39 16.06 -18.43
N LYS A 106 12.96 16.23 -17.17
CA LYS A 106 13.82 16.53 -16.02
C LYS A 106 14.04 15.30 -15.14
N PHE A 107 14.98 15.41 -14.23
CA PHE A 107 15.29 14.35 -13.27
C PHE A 107 15.53 14.93 -11.87
N VAL A 108 15.48 14.04 -10.88
CA VAL A 108 15.89 14.28 -9.50
C VAL A 108 16.80 13.14 -9.05
N ASP A 109 17.84 13.47 -8.30
CA ASP A 109 18.75 12.51 -7.70
C ASP A 109 18.41 12.31 -6.22
N TYR A 110 18.26 11.05 -5.82
CA TYR A 110 18.04 10.61 -4.44
C TYR A 110 19.29 9.88 -3.97
N SER A 111 19.73 10.15 -2.73
CA SER A 111 20.88 9.45 -2.13
C SER A 111 20.73 9.39 -0.62
N CYS A 112 20.34 8.24 -0.09
CA CYS A 112 20.17 8.00 1.34
C CYS A 112 20.46 6.54 1.69
N PRO A 113 20.64 6.20 2.99
CA PRO A 113 20.71 4.81 3.40
C PRO A 113 19.42 4.07 3.03
N THR A 114 19.54 2.86 2.48
CA THR A 114 18.39 2.03 2.16
C THR A 114 17.90 1.33 3.42
N LYS A 115 16.78 1.79 3.97
CA LYS A 115 16.12 1.21 5.15
C LYS A 115 14.63 1.53 5.16
N PRO A 116 13.81 0.65 5.79
CA PRO A 116 14.14 -0.72 6.18
C PRO A 116 14.27 -1.67 4.99
N ILE A 117 14.78 -2.89 5.26
CA ILE A 117 14.89 -3.97 4.26
C ILE A 117 13.52 -4.65 4.03
N GLY A 118 13.41 -5.48 2.98
CA GLY A 118 12.23 -6.29 2.69
C GLY A 118 11.48 -5.88 1.42
N THR A 119 10.24 -6.32 1.29
CA THR A 119 9.37 -6.01 0.16
C THR A 119 8.74 -4.64 0.32
N ARG A 120 9.22 -3.70 -0.48
CA ARG A 120 8.75 -2.32 -0.59
C ARG A 120 8.22 -2.11 -2.01
N TRP A 121 7.71 -0.92 -2.30
CA TRP A 121 7.27 -0.54 -3.63
C TRP A 121 7.42 0.96 -3.84
N MET A 122 7.15 1.43 -5.03
CA MET A 122 7.16 2.84 -5.36
C MET A 122 5.97 3.17 -6.23
N HIS A 123 5.39 4.35 -6.05
CA HIS A 123 4.25 4.77 -6.85
C HIS A 123 4.20 6.29 -7.00
N SER A 124 3.45 6.75 -7.99
CA SER A 124 3.24 8.18 -8.15
C SER A 124 2.38 8.74 -7.01
N HIS A 125 2.85 9.83 -6.44
CA HIS A 125 2.08 10.64 -5.49
C HIS A 125 1.61 11.97 -6.13
N PHE A 126 1.57 12.00 -7.49
CA PHE A 126 1.12 13.17 -8.25
C PHE A 126 -0.26 12.93 -8.87
N GLY A 127 -1.27 13.64 -8.35
CA GLY A 127 -2.65 13.55 -8.83
C GLY A 127 -3.19 12.11 -8.74
N LEU A 128 -3.74 11.62 -9.85
CA LEU A 128 -4.32 10.28 -9.93
C LEU A 128 -3.47 9.32 -10.80
N GLN A 129 -2.18 9.60 -10.98
CA GLN A 129 -1.30 8.84 -11.87
C GLN A 129 -1.12 7.37 -11.46
N GLU A 130 -1.26 7.06 -10.16
CA GLU A 130 -1.20 5.70 -9.65
C GLU A 130 -2.23 4.80 -10.35
N GLN A 131 -3.48 5.29 -10.58
CA GLN A 131 -4.50 4.55 -11.33
C GLN A 131 -4.11 4.28 -12.80
N ASN A 132 -3.17 5.04 -13.35
CA ASN A 132 -2.58 4.79 -14.67
C ASN A 132 -1.35 3.86 -14.59
N LEU A 133 -1.24 3.05 -13.53
CA LEU A 133 -0.19 2.07 -13.28
C LEU A 133 1.20 2.72 -13.12
N ALA A 134 1.27 3.92 -12.53
CA ALA A 134 2.53 4.56 -12.17
C ALA A 134 3.05 3.98 -10.85
N ALA A 135 3.29 2.67 -10.82
CA ALA A 135 3.77 1.92 -9.68
C ALA A 135 4.80 0.86 -10.09
N ALA A 136 5.64 0.41 -9.16
CA ALA A 136 6.61 -0.65 -9.39
C ALA A 136 7.13 -1.26 -8.07
N PRO A 137 7.59 -2.52 -8.08
CA PRO A 137 8.27 -3.12 -6.94
C PRO A 137 9.57 -2.41 -6.59
N LEU A 138 9.85 -2.31 -5.29
CA LEU A 138 11.13 -1.90 -4.73
C LEU A 138 11.53 -2.94 -3.68
N ILE A 139 12.46 -3.80 -4.04
CA ILE A 139 12.85 -4.91 -3.17
C ILE A 139 14.22 -4.62 -2.58
N VAL A 140 14.30 -4.64 -1.25
CA VAL A 140 15.58 -4.59 -0.53
C VAL A 140 15.83 -5.98 0.05
N ARG A 141 16.63 -6.78 -0.67
CA ARG A 141 16.87 -8.19 -0.31
C ARG A 141 17.68 -8.31 0.96
N GLU A 142 17.21 -9.15 1.84
CA GLU A 142 17.90 -9.54 3.06
C GLU A 142 19.12 -10.42 2.72
N THR A 143 20.23 -10.21 3.40
CA THR A 143 21.48 -10.98 3.17
C THR A 143 21.27 -12.50 3.28
N ASP A 144 20.49 -12.94 4.28
CA ASP A 144 20.21 -14.36 4.50
C ASP A 144 19.29 -14.95 3.44
N ALA A 145 18.34 -14.16 2.90
CA ALA A 145 17.50 -14.58 1.79
C ALA A 145 18.34 -14.84 0.53
N VAL A 146 19.30 -13.97 0.26
CA VAL A 146 20.25 -14.15 -0.87
C VAL A 146 21.10 -15.40 -0.69
N ARG A 147 21.64 -15.62 0.51
CA ARG A 147 22.47 -16.80 0.83
C ARG A 147 21.73 -18.12 0.76
N SER A 148 20.42 -18.11 1.06
CA SER A 148 19.60 -19.34 1.05
C SER A 148 19.44 -19.94 -0.35
N GLY A 149 19.59 -19.13 -1.41
CA GLY A 149 19.36 -19.56 -2.80
C GLY A 149 17.90 -19.93 -3.11
N ILE A 150 16.95 -19.59 -2.22
CA ILE A 150 15.52 -19.82 -2.45
C ILE A 150 15.06 -18.93 -3.59
N GLN A 151 14.35 -19.52 -4.55
CA GLN A 151 13.76 -18.75 -5.65
C GLN A 151 12.74 -17.77 -5.12
N GLU A 152 12.87 -16.51 -5.56
CA GLU A 152 11.92 -15.44 -5.26
C GLU A 152 11.08 -15.11 -6.48
N VAL A 153 9.78 -14.89 -6.27
CA VAL A 153 8.82 -14.45 -7.28
C VAL A 153 8.16 -13.19 -6.76
N VAL A 154 8.29 -12.09 -7.51
CA VAL A 154 7.71 -10.79 -7.14
C VAL A 154 6.48 -10.55 -8.00
N VAL A 155 5.33 -10.31 -7.36
CA VAL A 155 4.07 -10.02 -8.05
C VAL A 155 3.38 -8.83 -7.42
N MET A 156 3.01 -7.87 -8.27
CA MET A 156 2.18 -6.73 -7.91
C MET A 156 0.79 -6.93 -8.52
N PHE A 157 -0.23 -6.81 -7.67
CA PHE A 157 -1.62 -6.81 -8.09
C PHE A 157 -2.10 -5.38 -8.24
N GLU A 158 -2.82 -5.10 -9.32
CA GLU A 158 -3.31 -3.75 -9.64
C GLU A 158 -4.75 -3.83 -10.14
N ASP A 159 -5.51 -2.76 -9.95
CA ASP A 159 -6.83 -2.58 -10.55
C ASP A 159 -6.72 -1.76 -11.86
N PHE A 160 -7.54 -2.11 -12.82
CA PHE A 160 -7.48 -1.54 -14.16
C PHE A 160 -8.85 -1.06 -14.63
N SER A 161 -8.89 0.13 -15.22
CA SER A 161 -10.07 0.61 -15.94
C SER A 161 -9.69 1.21 -17.30
N TRP A 162 -10.58 1.07 -18.28
CA TRP A 162 -10.48 1.76 -19.56
C TRP A 162 -10.74 3.26 -19.44
N ARG A 163 -11.44 3.67 -18.38
CA ARG A 163 -11.73 5.07 -18.10
C ARG A 163 -10.48 5.80 -17.60
N GLN A 164 -10.41 7.10 -17.87
CA GLN A 164 -9.37 7.95 -17.28
C GLN A 164 -9.65 8.16 -15.79
N PRO A 165 -8.62 8.22 -14.93
CA PRO A 165 -8.77 8.38 -13.48
C PRO A 165 -9.60 9.61 -13.08
N GLU A 166 -9.43 10.71 -13.79
CA GLU A 166 -10.16 11.95 -13.56
C GLU A 166 -11.66 11.80 -13.85
N ALA A 167 -12.01 11.00 -14.87
CA ALA A 167 -13.41 10.69 -15.19
C ALA A 167 -14.05 9.79 -14.11
N ILE A 168 -13.29 8.82 -13.57
CA ILE A 168 -13.73 8.01 -12.43
C ILE A 168 -13.97 8.91 -11.22
N PHE A 169 -13.00 9.76 -10.87
CA PHE A 169 -13.12 10.66 -9.72
C PHE A 169 -14.26 11.66 -9.87
N ALA A 170 -14.45 12.23 -11.05
CA ALA A 170 -15.58 13.10 -11.35
C ALA A 170 -16.94 12.39 -11.19
N GLU A 171 -17.01 11.11 -11.58
CA GLU A 171 -18.22 10.28 -11.41
C GLU A 171 -18.51 10.02 -9.93
N LEU A 172 -17.49 9.65 -9.15
CA LEU A 172 -17.63 9.42 -7.70
C LEU A 172 -18.16 10.65 -6.97
N ARG A 173 -17.77 11.86 -7.40
CA ARG A 173 -18.18 13.14 -6.81
C ARG A 173 -19.51 13.70 -7.32
N LYS A 174 -20.18 13.03 -8.25
CA LYS A 174 -21.53 13.42 -8.65
C LYS A 174 -22.50 13.25 -7.49
N PRO A 175 -23.35 14.24 -7.17
CA PRO A 175 -24.37 14.09 -6.14
C PRO A 175 -25.23 12.85 -6.46
N LYS A 176 -25.24 11.88 -5.57
CA LYS A 176 -26.14 10.74 -5.68
C LYS A 176 -27.53 11.21 -5.21
N PRO A 177 -28.63 10.91 -5.94
CA PRO A 177 -29.96 11.19 -5.45
C PRO A 177 -30.11 10.58 -4.05
N ALA A 178 -30.60 11.36 -3.08
CA ALA A 178 -30.95 10.81 -1.79
C ALA A 178 -31.90 9.63 -2.04
N MET A 179 -31.55 8.44 -1.58
CA MET A 179 -32.51 7.33 -1.62
C MET A 179 -33.76 7.81 -0.88
N ALA A 180 -34.86 7.94 -1.59
CA ALA A 180 -36.14 8.25 -1.00
C ALA A 180 -36.43 7.16 0.04
N MET A 181 -36.31 7.50 1.31
CA MET A 181 -36.84 6.69 2.40
C MET A 181 -38.29 6.45 2.04
N GLY A 182 -38.67 5.18 1.86
CA GLY A 182 -39.94 4.76 1.33
C GLY A 182 -41.11 5.57 1.88
N GLY A 183 -41.84 6.20 0.96
CA GLY A 183 -42.95 7.04 1.26
C GLY A 183 -44.01 6.28 2.07
N GLY A 184 -44.16 6.67 3.30
CA GLY A 184 -45.37 6.38 4.04
C GLY A 184 -46.56 7.03 3.32
N THR A 185 -47.46 6.23 2.80
CA THR A 185 -48.76 6.65 2.31
C THR A 185 -49.45 7.54 3.36
N PRO A 186 -49.97 8.71 3.00
CA PRO A 186 -50.73 9.53 3.95
C PRO A 186 -52.06 8.81 4.26
N MET A 187 -52.19 8.30 5.45
CA MET A 187 -53.51 7.92 5.96
C MET A 187 -54.27 9.18 6.34
N THR A 188 -55.35 9.42 5.61
CA THR A 188 -56.41 10.40 5.94
C THR A 188 -57.12 10.03 7.24
N GLY A 189 -57.18 10.97 8.14
CA GLY A 189 -58.15 11.32 9.14
C GLY A 189 -58.86 10.24 9.97
N GLY A 190 -58.68 10.35 11.29
CA GLY A 190 -59.50 9.70 12.30
C GLY A 190 -59.11 10.15 13.71
N THR A 191 -59.86 11.12 14.22
CA THR A 191 -59.83 11.55 15.63
C THR A 191 -60.32 10.46 16.55
N THR A 192 -59.58 10.12 17.64
CA THR A 192 -60.15 10.00 19.02
C THR A 192 -59.10 9.60 20.07
N SER A 193 -59.15 10.36 21.16
CA SER A 193 -58.97 10.08 22.59
C SER A 193 -57.68 9.47 23.16
N MET A 194 -57.26 10.22 24.18
CA MET A 194 -56.21 9.95 25.18
C MET A 194 -56.35 8.57 25.89
N ALA A 195 -55.22 7.91 26.10
CA ALA A 195 -54.96 7.07 27.27
C ALA A 195 -53.46 7.08 27.63
N ARG A 196 -53.19 7.24 28.91
CA ARG A 196 -51.89 7.31 29.57
C ARG A 196 -51.13 5.98 29.60
N GLY A 197 -49.82 6.06 29.54
CA GLY A 197 -48.91 5.21 30.30
C GLY A 197 -48.41 3.98 29.62
N GLY A 198 -47.18 4.02 29.13
CA GLY A 198 -46.38 2.86 28.74
C GLY A 198 -44.96 3.32 28.44
N SER A 199 -44.05 3.07 29.41
CA SER A 199 -42.61 3.20 29.22
C SER A 199 -42.18 2.29 28.08
N SER A 200 -41.94 2.84 26.88
CA SER A 200 -41.31 2.12 25.78
C SER A 200 -39.82 2.20 25.96
N THR A 201 -39.22 1.10 26.42
CA THR A 201 -37.79 0.81 26.22
C THR A 201 -37.49 0.95 24.72
N MET A 202 -36.71 1.98 24.37
CA MET A 202 -36.13 2.08 23.05
C MET A 202 -35.23 0.85 22.83
N ALA A 203 -35.74 -0.13 22.10
CA ALA A 203 -34.87 -1.12 21.46
C ALA A 203 -33.99 -0.37 20.48
N SER A 204 -32.70 -0.31 20.74
CA SER A 204 -31.68 0.12 19.80
C SER A 204 -31.71 -0.82 18.62
N GLY A 205 -32.46 -0.48 17.57
CA GLY A 205 -32.37 -1.12 16.28
C GLY A 205 -30.94 -0.93 15.77
N GLY A 206 -30.12 -1.96 15.91
CA GLY A 206 -28.79 -1.98 15.33
C GLY A 206 -28.91 -1.77 13.83
N ASP A 207 -28.36 -0.68 13.34
CA ASP A 207 -28.26 -0.36 11.93
C ASP A 207 -27.47 -1.46 11.23
N THR A 208 -28.16 -2.38 10.54
CA THR A 208 -27.60 -3.56 9.84
C THR A 208 -27.17 -3.22 8.41
N ALA A 209 -26.87 -1.97 8.12
CA ALA A 209 -26.37 -1.58 6.81
C ALA A 209 -25.08 -2.36 6.51
N LYS A 210 -25.06 -3.07 5.36
CA LYS A 210 -23.88 -3.80 4.91
C LYS A 210 -22.77 -2.82 4.56
N PRO A 211 -21.50 -3.16 4.86
CA PRO A 211 -20.37 -2.36 4.41
C PRO A 211 -20.40 -2.13 2.90
N ASP A 212 -20.06 -0.93 2.47
CA ASP A 212 -19.79 -0.64 1.06
C ASP A 212 -18.34 -1.03 0.79
N LEU A 213 -18.14 -2.06 -0.05
CA LEU A 213 -16.82 -2.66 -0.21
C LEU A 213 -16.02 -2.06 -1.37
N ASN A 214 -16.68 -1.36 -2.31
CA ASN A 214 -16.01 -0.96 -3.55
C ASN A 214 -16.58 0.34 -4.11
N ASP A 215 -15.76 1.38 -4.17
CA ASP A 215 -16.11 2.65 -4.82
C ASP A 215 -16.24 2.53 -6.33
N VAL A 216 -15.36 1.73 -6.93
CA VAL A 216 -15.16 1.64 -8.38
C VAL A 216 -15.43 0.21 -8.86
N THR A 217 -16.14 0.09 -9.98
CA THR A 217 -16.18 -1.16 -10.73
C THR A 217 -15.08 -1.12 -11.77
N TYR A 218 -14.08 -1.99 -11.59
CA TYR A 218 -12.96 -2.12 -12.49
C TYR A 218 -13.24 -3.07 -13.64
N ASP A 219 -12.59 -2.81 -14.78
CA ASP A 219 -12.74 -3.61 -16.00
C ASP A 219 -11.89 -4.89 -15.94
N ALA A 220 -10.75 -4.84 -15.26
CA ALA A 220 -9.87 -5.98 -15.01
C ALA A 220 -9.07 -5.81 -13.72
N TYR A 221 -8.53 -6.91 -13.21
CA TYR A 221 -7.40 -6.90 -12.28
C TYR A 221 -6.17 -7.47 -12.98
N LEU A 222 -5.00 -6.93 -12.64
CA LEU A 222 -3.73 -7.30 -13.24
C LEU A 222 -2.80 -7.93 -12.20
N ALA A 223 -1.98 -8.86 -12.64
CA ALA A 223 -0.82 -9.36 -11.92
C ALA A 223 0.40 -9.14 -12.84
N ASN A 224 1.29 -8.23 -12.48
CA ASN A 224 2.44 -7.81 -13.31
C ASN A 224 2.00 -7.44 -14.74
N ASP A 225 1.02 -6.51 -14.88
CA ASP A 225 0.44 -6.05 -16.16
C ASP A 225 -0.42 -7.06 -16.93
N ARG A 226 -0.65 -8.28 -16.42
CA ARG A 226 -1.36 -9.35 -17.14
C ARG A 226 -2.65 -9.74 -16.45
N THR A 227 -3.64 -10.16 -17.24
CA THR A 227 -4.85 -10.80 -16.76
C THR A 227 -4.71 -12.34 -16.78
N LEU A 228 -5.70 -13.04 -16.23
CA LEU A 228 -5.75 -14.52 -16.32
C LEU A 228 -6.05 -15.05 -17.73
N ALA A 229 -6.34 -14.18 -18.70
CA ALA A 229 -6.41 -14.59 -20.11
C ALA A 229 -5.03 -14.95 -20.67
N ASP A 230 -3.98 -14.27 -20.19
CA ASP A 230 -2.56 -14.52 -20.51
C ASP A 230 -1.71 -14.31 -19.24
N PRO A 231 -1.81 -15.18 -18.22
CA PRO A 231 -1.15 -15.00 -16.94
C PRO A 231 0.37 -15.14 -17.06
N GLU A 232 1.10 -14.42 -16.21
CA GLU A 232 2.53 -14.65 -16.08
C GLU A 232 2.81 -16.05 -15.50
N ILE A 233 3.82 -16.72 -16.07
CA ILE A 233 4.20 -18.07 -15.69
C ILE A 233 5.63 -18.04 -15.17
N PHE A 234 5.81 -18.48 -13.94
CA PHE A 234 7.13 -18.61 -13.32
C PHE A 234 7.53 -20.08 -13.29
N ASP A 235 8.63 -20.39 -13.97
CA ASP A 235 9.22 -21.73 -13.92
C ASP A 235 9.85 -21.97 -12.56
N VAL A 236 9.46 -23.07 -11.91
CA VAL A 236 9.89 -23.47 -10.56
C VAL A 236 10.22 -24.95 -10.53
N GLN A 237 10.91 -25.40 -9.50
CA GLN A 237 11.19 -26.83 -9.32
C GLN A 237 10.06 -27.48 -8.49
N LYS A 238 9.68 -28.72 -8.86
CA LYS A 238 8.77 -29.53 -8.04
C LYS A 238 9.38 -29.80 -6.66
N GLY A 239 8.56 -29.77 -5.63
CA GLY A 239 8.99 -29.97 -4.24
C GLY A 239 9.87 -28.87 -3.66
N ALA A 240 10.22 -27.81 -4.44
CA ALA A 240 11.01 -26.71 -3.95
C ALA A 240 10.19 -25.75 -3.10
N ASN A 241 10.88 -25.03 -2.22
CA ASN A 241 10.33 -23.85 -1.56
C ASN A 241 10.51 -22.63 -2.46
N VAL A 242 9.47 -21.85 -2.63
CA VAL A 242 9.47 -20.59 -3.39
C VAL A 242 8.97 -19.46 -2.48
N ARG A 243 9.70 -18.35 -2.42
CA ARG A 243 9.26 -17.15 -1.72
C ARG A 243 8.48 -16.26 -2.68
N LEU A 244 7.21 -16.05 -2.39
CA LEU A 244 6.37 -15.11 -3.13
C LEU A 244 6.39 -13.77 -2.39
N ARG A 245 6.79 -12.70 -3.08
CA ARG A 245 6.74 -11.32 -2.61
C ARG A 245 5.53 -10.66 -3.27
N LEU A 246 4.42 -10.61 -2.54
CA LEU A 246 3.13 -10.14 -3.03
C LEU A 246 2.90 -8.69 -2.62
N ILE A 247 2.54 -7.84 -3.56
CA ILE A 247 2.31 -6.41 -3.38
C ILE A 247 0.90 -6.08 -3.86
N ASN A 248 0.08 -5.45 -3.03
CA ASN A 248 -1.16 -4.86 -3.49
C ASN A 248 -0.91 -3.41 -3.88
N GLY A 249 -0.67 -3.17 -5.17
CA GLY A 249 -0.52 -1.85 -5.79
C GLY A 249 -1.82 -1.32 -6.41
N ALA A 250 -2.97 -1.91 -6.08
CA ALA A 250 -4.27 -1.41 -6.53
C ALA A 250 -4.62 -0.10 -5.84
N THR A 251 -5.32 0.77 -6.54
CA THR A 251 -5.66 2.11 -6.08
C THR A 251 -6.89 2.16 -5.17
N SER A 252 -7.84 1.21 -5.36
CA SER A 252 -9.03 1.13 -4.50
C SER A 252 -9.58 -0.29 -4.31
N SER A 253 -8.78 -1.34 -4.59
CA SER A 253 -9.20 -2.73 -4.47
C SER A 253 -8.40 -3.49 -3.41
N ASN A 254 -9.08 -4.07 -2.42
CA ASN A 254 -8.49 -5.09 -1.58
C ASN A 254 -8.61 -6.46 -2.27
N PHE A 255 -7.66 -7.37 -1.97
CA PHE A 255 -7.66 -8.71 -2.53
C PHE A 255 -7.71 -9.80 -1.47
N VAL A 256 -8.25 -10.95 -1.85
CA VAL A 256 -8.04 -12.22 -1.15
C VAL A 256 -7.25 -13.13 -2.08
N VAL A 257 -6.03 -13.49 -1.65
CA VAL A 257 -5.12 -14.34 -2.44
C VAL A 257 -5.27 -15.78 -2.01
N GLU A 258 -5.42 -16.69 -2.98
CA GLU A 258 -5.59 -18.13 -2.83
C GLU A 258 -4.44 -18.88 -3.51
N PHE A 259 -4.00 -19.99 -2.93
CA PHE A 259 -2.82 -20.76 -3.33
C PHE A 259 -3.19 -22.17 -3.80
N ASP A 260 -4.27 -22.33 -4.55
CA ASP A 260 -4.78 -23.62 -5.04
C ASP A 260 -4.94 -24.70 -3.94
N GLY A 261 -5.43 -24.28 -2.78
CA GLY A 261 -5.65 -25.15 -1.61
C GLY A 261 -4.37 -25.48 -0.82
N ILE A 262 -3.20 -25.02 -1.27
CA ILE A 262 -1.92 -25.24 -0.57
C ILE A 262 -1.86 -24.36 0.67
N GLU A 263 -1.40 -24.93 1.78
CA GLU A 263 -1.03 -24.16 2.97
C GLU A 263 0.34 -23.52 2.78
N VAL A 264 0.39 -22.20 2.93
CA VAL A 264 1.62 -21.40 2.83
C VAL A 264 2.02 -20.85 4.19
N THR A 265 3.26 -20.43 4.34
CA THR A 265 3.76 -19.77 5.55
C THR A 265 3.99 -18.29 5.27
N LEU A 266 3.25 -17.42 5.93
CA LEU A 266 3.47 -15.97 5.91
C LEU A 266 4.69 -15.64 6.77
N LEU A 267 5.65 -14.92 6.21
CA LEU A 267 6.95 -14.61 6.81
C LEU A 267 7.09 -13.14 7.19
N THR A 268 6.59 -12.26 6.33
CA THR A 268 6.66 -10.81 6.54
C THR A 268 5.36 -10.14 6.14
N VAL A 269 5.07 -9.00 6.73
CA VAL A 269 4.03 -8.08 6.29
C VAL A 269 4.65 -6.69 6.16
N ASP A 270 4.32 -5.99 5.07
CA ASP A 270 4.92 -4.70 4.69
C ASP A 270 6.45 -4.72 4.78
N GLY A 271 7.05 -5.87 4.39
CA GLY A 271 8.48 -6.13 4.42
C GLY A 271 9.09 -6.29 5.82
N ASN A 272 8.29 -6.26 6.89
CA ASN A 272 8.77 -6.45 8.27
C ASN A 272 8.51 -7.89 8.74
N PRO A 273 9.44 -8.53 9.47
CA PRO A 273 9.32 -9.92 9.86
C PRO A 273 8.25 -10.12 10.94
N ILE A 274 7.53 -11.24 10.83
CA ILE A 274 6.55 -11.69 11.82
C ILE A 274 6.89 -13.09 12.33
N ALA A 275 6.33 -13.48 13.45
CA ALA A 275 6.28 -14.89 13.85
C ALA A 275 5.59 -15.67 12.70
N PRO A 276 6.24 -16.69 12.09
CA PRO A 276 5.70 -17.38 10.93
C PRO A 276 4.28 -17.91 11.15
N LEU A 277 3.37 -17.59 10.24
CA LEU A 277 1.96 -17.94 10.35
C LEU A 277 1.52 -18.77 9.15
N LYS A 278 0.92 -19.96 9.40
CA LYS A 278 0.36 -20.79 8.34
C LYS A 278 -1.03 -20.32 7.96
N LEU A 279 -1.30 -20.26 6.65
CA LEU A 279 -2.59 -19.85 6.11
C LEU A 279 -2.85 -20.51 4.74
N ARG A 280 -4.11 -20.54 4.31
CA ARG A 280 -4.53 -21.02 2.99
C ARG A 280 -5.04 -19.91 2.09
N THR A 281 -5.46 -18.82 2.70
CA THR A 281 -5.91 -17.59 2.03
C THR A 281 -5.26 -16.40 2.69
N LEU A 282 -4.87 -15.41 1.90
CA LEU A 282 -4.22 -14.20 2.37
C LEU A 282 -5.08 -12.99 2.03
N PRO A 283 -5.78 -12.37 2.98
CA PRO A 283 -6.34 -11.05 2.77
C PRO A 283 -5.20 -10.02 2.67
N LEU A 284 -5.24 -9.20 1.62
CA LEU A 284 -4.19 -8.24 1.29
C LEU A 284 -4.86 -6.90 0.94
N ALA A 285 -4.88 -5.97 1.89
CA ALA A 285 -5.47 -4.66 1.68
C ALA A 285 -4.58 -3.78 0.79
N ILE A 286 -5.13 -2.69 0.28
CA ILE A 286 -4.42 -1.70 -0.55
C ILE A 286 -3.13 -1.28 0.15
N ALA A 287 -2.05 -1.15 -0.62
CA ALA A 287 -0.69 -0.81 -0.22
C ALA A 287 0.05 -1.86 0.64
N GLN A 288 -0.63 -2.90 1.11
CA GLN A 288 0.01 -3.94 1.90
C GLN A 288 0.89 -4.85 1.05
N ARG A 289 1.94 -5.37 1.70
CA ARG A 289 2.85 -6.38 1.11
C ARG A 289 2.89 -7.57 2.04
N ALA A 290 3.09 -8.75 1.45
CA ALA A 290 3.24 -10.00 2.18
C ALA A 290 4.25 -10.90 1.48
N ASP A 291 5.21 -11.41 2.24
CA ASP A 291 6.07 -12.47 1.73
C ASP A 291 5.61 -13.81 2.30
N VAL A 292 5.29 -14.72 1.41
CA VAL A 292 4.87 -16.07 1.78
C VAL A 292 5.81 -17.12 1.23
N MET A 293 6.08 -18.16 1.99
CA MET A 293 6.77 -19.36 1.55
C MET A 293 5.74 -20.39 1.11
N ILE A 294 5.81 -20.79 -0.15
CA ILE A 294 5.04 -21.90 -0.70
C ILE A 294 5.98 -23.08 -0.99
N ARG A 295 5.60 -24.30 -0.56
CA ARG A 295 6.25 -25.52 -0.99
C ARG A 295 5.51 -26.08 -2.20
N MET A 296 6.20 -26.19 -3.32
CA MET A 296 5.65 -26.78 -4.55
C MET A 296 5.27 -28.25 -4.33
N PRO A 297 4.15 -28.71 -4.90
CA PRO A 297 3.77 -30.12 -4.82
C PRO A 297 4.80 -31.08 -5.43
N ASP A 298 4.96 -32.23 -4.78
CA ASP A 298 5.88 -33.27 -5.26
C ASP A 298 5.33 -34.05 -6.46
N ASP A 299 4.01 -33.93 -6.76
CA ASP A 299 3.38 -34.48 -7.97
C ASP A 299 3.74 -33.73 -9.25
N GLY A 300 4.38 -32.56 -9.12
CA GLY A 300 4.85 -31.76 -10.25
C GLY A 300 3.74 -30.98 -10.98
N ARG A 301 2.54 -30.84 -10.41
CA ARG A 301 1.48 -30.02 -11.00
C ARG A 301 1.80 -28.54 -10.98
N ALA A 302 1.27 -27.80 -11.94
CA ALA A 302 1.29 -26.35 -11.91
C ALA A 302 0.35 -25.82 -10.81
N VAL A 303 0.72 -24.73 -10.18
CA VAL A 303 -0.04 -24.10 -9.08
C VAL A 303 -0.42 -22.69 -9.49
N PRO A 304 -1.71 -22.43 -9.79
CA PRO A 304 -2.22 -21.09 -9.93
C PRO A 304 -2.28 -20.40 -8.56
N VAL A 305 -1.80 -19.17 -8.50
CA VAL A 305 -1.99 -18.25 -7.37
C VAL A 305 -2.93 -17.15 -7.84
N VAL A 306 -4.08 -17.06 -7.21
CA VAL A 306 -5.19 -16.23 -7.67
C VAL A 306 -5.52 -15.16 -6.63
N ALA A 307 -5.61 -13.90 -7.06
CA ALA A 307 -6.06 -12.77 -6.26
C ALA A 307 -7.44 -12.31 -6.73
N ARG A 308 -8.44 -12.45 -5.87
CA ARG A 308 -9.82 -12.06 -6.14
C ARG A 308 -10.16 -10.77 -5.42
N GLY A 309 -10.76 -9.81 -6.15
CA GLY A 309 -11.17 -8.54 -5.55
C GLY A 309 -12.24 -8.73 -4.48
N GLU A 310 -12.10 -8.02 -3.37
CA GLU A 310 -13.04 -7.99 -2.24
C GLU A 310 -14.47 -7.73 -2.75
N GLY A 311 -15.42 -8.56 -2.34
CA GLY A 311 -16.83 -8.46 -2.77
C GLY A 311 -17.08 -8.71 -4.26
N ARG A 312 -16.09 -9.18 -5.02
CA ARG A 312 -16.18 -9.43 -6.48
C ARG A 312 -15.87 -10.89 -6.81
N THR A 313 -16.39 -11.33 -7.95
CA THR A 313 -15.97 -12.59 -8.59
C THR A 313 -14.73 -12.37 -9.48
N LEU A 314 -14.53 -11.14 -9.97
CA LEU A 314 -13.39 -10.79 -10.81
C LEU A 314 -12.08 -11.05 -10.08
N GLN A 315 -11.13 -11.66 -10.79
CA GLN A 315 -9.86 -12.09 -10.23
C GLN A 315 -8.73 -11.99 -11.24
N THR A 316 -7.49 -11.96 -10.73
CA THR A 316 -6.25 -12.03 -11.47
C THR A 316 -5.32 -13.05 -10.83
N GLY A 317 -4.10 -13.22 -11.36
CA GLY A 317 -3.12 -14.11 -10.76
C GLY A 317 -2.01 -14.50 -11.72
N PHE A 318 -1.23 -15.47 -11.28
CA PHE A 318 -0.07 -16.00 -11.99
C PHE A 318 0.04 -17.51 -11.76
N ILE A 319 0.95 -18.17 -12.45
CA ILE A 319 1.11 -19.62 -12.37
C ILE A 319 2.57 -19.99 -12.03
N LEU A 320 2.74 -20.79 -10.99
CA LEU A 320 4.00 -21.46 -10.68
C LEU A 320 4.03 -22.80 -11.43
N ARG A 321 5.00 -22.98 -12.34
CA ARG A 321 5.04 -24.12 -13.25
C ARG A 321 6.30 -24.95 -13.08
N PRO A 322 6.22 -26.17 -12.51
CA PRO A 322 7.28 -27.14 -12.65
C PRO A 322 7.47 -27.56 -14.11
N SER A 323 8.71 -27.93 -14.47
CA SER A 323 9.01 -28.39 -15.82
C SER A 323 8.12 -29.56 -16.24
N GLY A 324 7.51 -29.48 -17.43
CA GLY A 324 6.61 -30.50 -17.96
C GLY A 324 5.18 -30.47 -17.40
N ALA A 325 4.87 -29.55 -16.47
CA ALA A 325 3.52 -29.42 -15.92
C ALA A 325 2.52 -28.90 -16.97
N THR A 326 1.37 -29.56 -17.06
CA THR A 326 0.26 -29.10 -17.91
C THR A 326 -0.42 -27.89 -17.27
N LEU A 327 -0.59 -26.84 -18.06
CA LEU A 327 -1.33 -25.65 -17.65
C LEU A 327 -2.82 -25.86 -17.81
N LYS A 328 -3.58 -25.51 -16.75
CA LYS A 328 -5.03 -25.42 -16.81
C LYS A 328 -5.42 -23.95 -16.94
N LYS A 329 -6.41 -23.66 -17.78
CA LYS A 329 -6.96 -22.31 -17.88
C LYS A 329 -7.63 -21.93 -16.58
N VAL A 330 -7.22 -20.79 -16.01
CA VAL A 330 -7.86 -20.21 -14.83
C VAL A 330 -8.91 -19.21 -15.30
N PRO A 331 -10.15 -19.29 -14.84
CA PRO A 331 -11.21 -18.36 -15.27
C PRO A 331 -10.95 -16.94 -14.74
N MET A 332 -11.40 -15.92 -15.49
CA MET A 332 -11.31 -14.51 -15.09
C MET A 332 -12.22 -14.16 -13.90
N ASN A 333 -13.20 -14.99 -13.61
CA ASN A 333 -14.12 -14.84 -12.50
C ASN A 333 -14.15 -16.12 -11.66
N GLY A 334 -14.08 -15.98 -10.35
CA GLY A 334 -14.33 -17.07 -9.43
C GLY A 334 -15.82 -17.43 -9.35
N GLU A 335 -16.13 -18.60 -8.81
CA GLU A 335 -17.50 -19.08 -8.64
C GLU A 335 -18.30 -18.20 -7.66
N MET A 336 -17.65 -17.66 -6.65
CA MET A 336 -18.24 -16.77 -5.63
C MET A 336 -17.42 -15.50 -5.47
N ALA A 337 -18.08 -14.44 -5.01
CA ALA A 337 -17.38 -13.22 -4.63
C ALA A 337 -16.44 -13.47 -3.44
N ALA A 338 -15.28 -12.82 -3.46
CA ALA A 338 -14.37 -12.88 -2.33
C ALA A 338 -15.01 -12.24 -1.08
N PRO A 339 -14.72 -12.76 0.12
CA PRO A 339 -15.21 -12.16 1.36
C PRO A 339 -14.63 -10.76 1.58
N ALA A 340 -15.26 -10.01 2.49
CA ALA A 340 -14.71 -8.74 2.96
C ALA A 340 -13.36 -8.95 3.66
N VAL A 341 -12.42 -8.06 3.38
CA VAL A 341 -11.12 -8.01 4.06
C VAL A 341 -11.29 -7.33 5.41
N GLY A 342 -11.06 -8.09 6.48
CA GLY A 342 -11.23 -7.62 7.84
C GLY A 342 -9.95 -7.75 8.66
N LEU A 343 -10.08 -7.66 9.99
CA LEU A 343 -8.95 -7.65 10.92
C LEU A 343 -8.59 -9.04 11.49
N ALA A 344 -9.17 -10.13 10.98
CA ALA A 344 -8.92 -11.47 11.53
C ALA A 344 -7.43 -11.86 11.41
N LEU A 345 -6.82 -11.62 10.23
CA LEU A 345 -5.38 -11.82 10.04
C LEU A 345 -4.59 -10.89 10.96
N GLU A 346 -4.90 -9.60 10.98
CA GLU A 346 -4.16 -8.60 11.77
C GLU A 346 -4.15 -8.96 13.27
N LYS A 347 -5.26 -9.45 13.81
CA LYS A 347 -5.36 -9.94 15.21
C LYS A 347 -4.46 -11.14 15.49
N ALA A 348 -4.12 -11.94 14.47
CA ALA A 348 -3.26 -13.12 14.59
C ALA A 348 -1.77 -12.81 14.42
N LEU A 349 -1.42 -11.71 13.76
CA LEU A 349 -0.03 -11.34 13.50
C LEU A 349 0.72 -10.98 14.78
N ARG A 350 2.00 -11.34 14.82
CA ARG A 350 2.92 -11.00 15.90
C ARG A 350 4.24 -10.55 15.30
N ALA A 351 4.73 -9.38 15.69
CA ALA A 351 6.04 -8.91 15.25
C ALA A 351 7.15 -9.85 15.77
N SER A 352 8.10 -10.23 14.91
CA SER A 352 9.33 -10.87 15.34
C SER A 352 10.29 -9.88 15.97
N GLU A 353 10.25 -8.64 15.49
CA GLU A 353 11.05 -7.52 15.96
C GLU A 353 10.09 -6.38 16.38
N PRO A 354 9.48 -6.46 17.57
CA PRO A 354 8.58 -5.43 18.05
C PRO A 354 9.33 -4.15 18.39
N LEU A 355 8.60 -3.04 18.41
CA LEU A 355 9.15 -1.79 18.98
C LEU A 355 9.62 -2.00 20.42
N ALA A 356 10.68 -1.28 20.80
CA ALA A 356 11.23 -1.35 22.15
C ALA A 356 10.14 -1.10 23.20
N ASN A 357 10.15 -1.88 24.30
CA ASN A 357 9.19 -1.71 25.38
C ASN A 357 9.47 -0.40 26.13
N ARG A 358 8.65 0.62 25.91
CA ARG A 358 8.69 1.90 26.63
C ARG A 358 7.28 2.50 26.71
N PRO A 359 7.04 3.41 27.68
CA PRO A 359 5.77 4.12 27.78
C PRO A 359 5.41 4.89 26.51
N VAL A 360 4.12 5.08 26.31
CA VAL A 360 3.58 5.98 25.28
C VAL A 360 3.65 7.41 25.83
N ASP A 361 4.30 8.30 25.10
CA ASP A 361 4.43 9.71 25.48
C ASP A 361 3.20 10.51 25.08
N ARG A 362 2.55 10.11 23.97
CA ARG A 362 1.38 10.79 23.41
C ARG A 362 0.43 9.81 22.74
N SER A 363 -0.87 9.98 22.98
CA SER A 363 -1.93 9.30 22.23
C SER A 363 -2.77 10.35 21.49
N VAL A 364 -2.94 10.15 20.18
CA VAL A 364 -3.66 11.05 19.28
C VAL A 364 -4.89 10.32 18.75
N PRO A 365 -6.10 10.68 19.19
CA PRO A 365 -7.33 10.18 18.60
C PRO A 365 -7.54 10.73 17.20
N VAL A 366 -7.88 9.84 16.25
CA VAL A 366 -8.15 10.17 14.85
C VAL A 366 -9.44 9.50 14.42
N ASP A 367 -10.49 10.27 14.19
CA ASP A 367 -11.71 9.76 13.58
C ASP A 367 -11.61 9.86 12.06
N LEU A 368 -11.72 8.70 11.39
CA LEU A 368 -11.85 8.64 9.94
C LEU A 368 -13.29 8.95 9.59
N THR A 369 -13.49 10.03 8.85
CA THR A 369 -14.81 10.60 8.57
C THR A 369 -15.09 10.63 7.08
N GLY A 370 -16.37 10.69 6.70
CA GLY A 370 -16.71 10.82 5.29
C GLY A 370 -18.19 10.70 4.99
N ASN A 371 -18.52 11.06 3.76
CA ASN A 371 -19.87 11.03 3.23
C ASN A 371 -19.86 10.49 1.79
N MET A 372 -20.40 9.28 1.59
CA MET A 372 -20.47 8.62 0.29
C MET A 372 -21.35 9.37 -0.72
N SER A 373 -22.39 10.08 -0.28
CA SER A 373 -23.30 10.79 -1.20
C SER A 373 -22.66 12.03 -1.81
N ALA A 374 -21.82 12.73 -1.03
CA ALA A 374 -21.05 13.89 -1.48
C ALA A 374 -19.63 13.50 -1.93
N TYR A 375 -19.20 12.27 -1.66
CA TYR A 375 -17.87 11.74 -1.86
C TYR A 375 -16.78 12.68 -1.29
N VAL A 376 -16.95 13.00 -0.01
CA VAL A 376 -16.00 13.81 0.77
C VAL A 376 -15.49 12.96 1.92
N TRP A 377 -14.18 12.87 2.04
CA TRP A 377 -13.49 12.07 3.04
C TRP A 377 -12.56 12.93 3.87
N GLY A 378 -12.29 12.55 5.10
CA GLY A 378 -11.46 13.36 5.99
C GLY A 378 -11.00 12.62 7.23
N MET A 379 -10.21 13.32 8.03
CA MET A 379 -9.78 12.91 9.36
C MET A 379 -10.07 14.03 10.34
N ASP A 380 -10.72 13.70 11.45
CA ASP A 380 -10.90 14.58 12.59
C ASP A 380 -9.91 14.16 13.68
N ILE A 381 -8.97 15.05 13.98
CA ILE A 381 -7.88 14.80 14.93
C ILE A 381 -8.17 15.57 16.21
N HIS A 382 -8.64 14.84 17.23
CA HIS A 382 -9.07 15.41 18.48
C HIS A 382 -7.91 15.91 19.35
N GLY A 383 -8.14 17.01 20.05
CA GLY A 383 -7.19 17.59 20.99
C GLY A 383 -6.07 18.41 20.34
N GLN A 384 -6.19 18.70 19.05
CA GLN A 384 -5.33 19.64 18.32
C GLN A 384 -6.20 20.70 17.64
N GLU A 385 -5.73 21.95 17.65
CA GLU A 385 -6.49 23.08 17.10
C GLU A 385 -6.71 23.00 15.59
N ALA A 386 -5.88 22.21 14.89
CA ALA A 386 -5.99 21.95 13.46
C ALA A 386 -5.11 20.76 13.04
N LEU A 387 -5.37 20.17 11.85
CA LEU A 387 -4.36 19.39 11.14
C LEU A 387 -3.11 20.27 10.93
N PRO A 388 -1.92 19.86 11.22
CA PRO A 388 -1.36 18.50 11.28
C PRO A 388 -1.29 17.87 12.70
N VAL A 389 -0.95 16.57 12.74
CA VAL A 389 -0.50 15.90 13.97
C VAL A 389 0.91 16.40 14.31
N THR A 390 1.05 17.16 15.39
CA THR A 390 2.37 17.65 15.82
C THR A 390 3.01 16.68 16.80
N VAL A 391 4.26 16.30 16.58
CA VAL A 391 5.05 15.39 17.43
C VAL A 391 6.39 16.02 17.85
N GLU A 392 6.93 15.55 18.97
CA GLU A 392 8.30 15.88 19.39
C GLU A 392 9.26 14.77 18.94
N LYS A 393 10.51 15.15 18.67
CA LYS A 393 11.55 14.16 18.39
C LYS A 393 11.71 13.20 19.58
N VAL A 394 11.83 11.90 19.29
CA VAL A 394 12.00 10.80 20.26
C VAL A 394 10.72 10.43 21.03
N GLU A 395 9.58 11.08 20.80
CA GLU A 395 8.31 10.62 21.39
C GLU A 395 7.91 9.22 20.88
N ARG A 396 7.33 8.38 21.75
CA ARG A 396 6.51 7.24 21.37
C ARG A 396 5.07 7.72 21.22
N VAL A 397 4.59 7.72 19.99
CA VAL A 397 3.26 8.23 19.63
C VAL A 397 2.32 7.07 19.31
N GLU A 398 1.11 7.07 19.90
CA GLU A 398 0.00 6.22 19.47
C GLU A 398 -0.99 7.04 18.61
N LEU A 399 -1.30 6.56 17.41
CA LEU A 399 -2.45 7.02 16.64
C LEU A 399 -3.62 6.07 16.89
N ALA A 400 -4.69 6.57 17.50
CA ALA A 400 -5.90 5.82 17.80
C ALA A 400 -6.95 6.09 16.72
N MET A 401 -6.92 5.31 15.64
CA MET A 401 -7.77 5.50 14.47
C MET A 401 -9.11 4.80 14.64
N ARG A 402 -10.20 5.54 14.62
CA ARG A 402 -11.57 5.02 14.66
C ARG A 402 -12.27 5.29 13.34
N ASN A 403 -12.76 4.27 12.69
CA ASN A 403 -13.54 4.42 11.46
C ASN A 403 -15.02 4.68 11.77
N THR A 404 -15.49 5.88 11.48
CA THR A 404 -16.89 6.29 11.67
C THR A 404 -17.73 6.14 10.40
N THR A 405 -17.15 5.62 9.32
CA THR A 405 -17.76 5.45 8.00
C THR A 405 -18.19 4.00 7.74
N MET A 406 -18.83 3.77 6.61
CA MET A 406 -19.21 2.43 6.14
C MET A 406 -18.26 1.82 5.11
N MET A 407 -17.16 2.50 4.79
CA MET A 407 -16.08 2.02 3.93
C MET A 407 -14.83 1.67 4.75
N SER A 408 -14.02 0.76 4.22
CA SER A 408 -12.71 0.45 4.80
C SER A 408 -11.67 1.50 4.38
N HIS A 409 -10.77 1.85 5.30
CA HIS A 409 -9.69 2.81 5.02
C HIS A 409 -8.32 2.19 5.31
N PRO A 410 -7.51 1.87 4.29
CA PRO A 410 -6.10 1.51 4.48
C PRO A 410 -5.30 2.77 4.80
N MET A 411 -4.88 2.90 6.07
CA MET A 411 -4.16 4.08 6.57
C MET A 411 -2.65 3.86 6.48
N HIS A 412 -1.95 4.83 5.91
CA HIS A 412 -0.50 4.83 5.69
C HIS A 412 0.16 6.05 6.30
N LEU A 413 1.33 5.82 6.91
CA LEU A 413 2.21 6.87 7.45
C LEU A 413 3.56 6.81 6.74
N HIS A 414 3.97 7.92 6.14
CA HIS A 414 5.25 8.05 5.47
C HIS A 414 6.41 8.15 6.47
N GLY A 415 7.58 7.68 6.05
CA GLY A 415 8.85 7.85 6.75
C GLY A 415 8.96 7.19 8.12
N HIS A 416 7.99 6.38 8.50
CA HIS A 416 7.96 5.65 9.76
C HIS A 416 7.32 4.27 9.59
N SER A 417 7.90 3.30 10.27
CA SER A 417 7.20 2.03 10.53
C SER A 417 6.48 2.13 11.87
N PHE A 418 5.28 1.61 11.97
CA PHE A 418 4.48 1.57 13.19
C PHE A 418 4.11 0.13 13.58
N GLN A 419 3.93 -0.13 14.86
CA GLN A 419 3.42 -1.40 15.35
C GLN A 419 1.92 -1.30 15.63
N VAL A 420 1.13 -2.31 15.22
CA VAL A 420 -0.27 -2.44 15.63
C VAL A 420 -0.29 -2.89 17.09
N VAL A 421 -0.83 -2.06 17.99
CA VAL A 421 -0.77 -2.29 19.43
C VAL A 421 -2.12 -2.55 20.08
N GLU A 422 -3.23 -2.22 19.40
CA GLU A 422 -4.58 -2.47 19.90
C GLU A 422 -5.58 -2.57 18.74
N ILE A 423 -6.53 -3.48 18.83
CA ILE A 423 -7.66 -3.61 17.92
C ILE A 423 -8.94 -3.75 18.74
N ASP A 424 -9.93 -2.87 18.52
CA ASP A 424 -11.23 -2.85 19.18
C ASP A 424 -11.14 -2.95 20.72
N GLY A 425 -10.20 -2.19 21.32
CA GLY A 425 -9.95 -2.18 22.76
C GLY A 425 -9.08 -3.32 23.28
N GLN A 426 -8.69 -4.27 22.43
CA GLN A 426 -7.84 -5.39 22.84
C GLN A 426 -6.38 -5.13 22.47
N ARG A 427 -5.50 -4.98 23.47
CA ARG A 427 -4.06 -4.83 23.29
C ARG A 427 -3.43 -6.13 22.75
N LEU A 428 -2.45 -5.97 21.83
CA LEU A 428 -1.72 -7.09 21.25
C LEU A 428 -0.30 -6.66 20.82
N PRO A 429 0.68 -7.57 20.81
CA PRO A 429 2.00 -7.34 20.24
C PRO A 429 1.94 -7.60 18.72
N GLY A 430 1.14 -6.77 18.02
CA GLY A 430 0.85 -6.96 16.60
C GLY A 430 2.05 -6.72 15.69
N ALA A 431 1.86 -6.84 14.39
CA ALA A 431 2.92 -6.67 13.41
C ALA A 431 3.42 -5.23 13.35
N VAL A 432 4.69 -5.07 12.96
CA VAL A 432 5.24 -3.79 12.50
C VAL A 432 4.91 -3.63 11.02
N ARG A 433 4.32 -2.49 10.68
CA ARG A 433 3.80 -2.16 9.34
C ARG A 433 4.04 -0.71 8.99
N ASP A 434 3.69 -0.32 7.78
CA ASP A 434 3.54 1.08 7.36
C ASP A 434 2.12 1.39 6.85
N SER A 435 1.31 0.32 6.64
CA SER A 435 -0.08 0.44 6.19
C SER A 435 -0.99 -0.52 6.95
N VAL A 436 -2.12 -0.02 7.48
CA VAL A 436 -3.09 -0.85 8.22
C VAL A 436 -4.53 -0.55 7.78
N LEU A 437 -5.31 -1.60 7.53
CA LEU A 437 -6.73 -1.46 7.20
C LEU A 437 -7.56 -1.15 8.44
N ILE A 438 -8.42 -0.13 8.33
CA ILE A 438 -9.42 0.19 9.36
C ILE A 438 -10.81 -0.08 8.77
N PRO A 439 -11.40 -1.26 9.00
CA PRO A 439 -12.75 -1.58 8.51
C PRO A 439 -13.82 -0.68 9.15
N PRO A 440 -15.04 -0.65 8.59
CA PRO A 440 -16.16 0.06 9.17
C PRO A 440 -16.37 -0.22 10.67
N ARG A 441 -16.53 0.82 11.47
CA ARG A 441 -16.78 0.77 12.93
C ARG A 441 -15.62 0.20 13.78
N ALA A 442 -14.50 -0.19 13.16
CA ALA A 442 -13.34 -0.68 13.90
C ALA A 442 -12.52 0.47 14.49
N THR A 443 -11.80 0.15 15.56
CA THR A 443 -10.77 1.01 16.14
C THR A 443 -9.44 0.25 16.13
N VAL A 444 -8.42 0.85 15.52
CA VAL A 444 -7.05 0.29 15.52
C VAL A 444 -6.10 1.34 16.06
N LYS A 445 -5.27 0.95 17.03
CA LYS A 445 -4.17 1.79 17.52
C LYS A 445 -2.85 1.27 16.99
N VAL A 446 -2.07 2.19 16.48
CA VAL A 446 -0.69 1.94 16.05
C VAL A 446 0.25 2.81 16.86
N ALA A 447 1.43 2.30 17.16
CA ALA A 447 2.48 3.05 17.84
C ALA A 447 3.72 3.16 16.96
N PHE A 448 4.36 4.32 16.97
CA PHE A 448 5.64 4.55 16.29
C PHE A 448 6.57 5.42 17.14
N ASP A 449 7.86 5.33 16.88
CA ASP A 449 8.86 6.24 17.44
C ASP A 449 9.07 7.41 16.50
N ALA A 450 8.93 8.64 17.03
CA ALA A 450 9.16 9.86 16.27
C ALA A 450 10.68 10.11 16.15
N ASP A 451 11.36 9.34 15.30
CA ASP A 451 12.83 9.34 15.15
C ASP A 451 13.33 9.84 13.78
N ASN A 452 12.41 10.16 12.88
CA ASN A 452 12.70 10.68 11.54
C ASN A 452 12.12 12.10 11.34
N PRO A 453 12.82 13.17 11.72
CA PRO A 453 12.29 14.53 11.68
C PRO A 453 11.89 14.98 10.27
N GLY A 454 10.66 15.54 10.14
CA GLY A 454 10.12 15.97 8.86
C GLY A 454 8.67 16.45 8.93
N MET A 455 8.07 16.60 7.75
CA MET A 455 6.64 16.78 7.53
C MET A 455 6.15 15.59 6.68
N TRP A 456 5.54 14.61 7.33
CA TRP A 456 5.22 13.33 6.72
C TRP A 456 3.76 13.24 6.34
N ALA A 457 3.47 12.69 5.16
CA ALA A 457 2.10 12.39 4.79
C ALA A 457 1.53 11.29 5.69
N PHE A 458 0.28 11.48 6.10
CA PHE A 458 -0.54 10.49 6.80
C PHE A 458 -1.91 10.49 6.13
N HIS A 459 -2.25 9.40 5.46
CA HIS A 459 -3.42 9.38 4.58
C HIS A 459 -4.05 8.01 4.41
N CYS A 460 -5.28 7.98 3.93
CA CYS A 460 -5.89 6.78 3.40
C CYS A 460 -5.23 6.42 2.06
N HIS A 461 -4.83 5.18 1.88
CA HIS A 461 -4.20 4.72 0.63
C HIS A 461 -5.22 4.31 -0.45
N ASN A 462 -6.54 4.36 -0.18
CA ASN A 462 -7.49 4.40 -1.28
C ASN A 462 -7.32 5.75 -1.99
N LEU A 463 -6.84 5.71 -3.24
CA LEU A 463 -6.46 6.88 -4.02
C LEU A 463 -7.58 7.93 -4.08
N TYR A 464 -8.81 7.48 -4.28
CA TYR A 464 -9.96 8.38 -4.43
C TYR A 464 -10.41 8.96 -3.10
N HIS A 465 -10.26 8.23 -1.98
CA HIS A 465 -10.47 8.76 -0.63
C HIS A 465 -9.43 9.82 -0.28
N MET A 466 -8.15 9.55 -0.58
CA MET A 466 -7.08 10.53 -0.40
C MET A 466 -7.34 11.79 -1.22
N ALA A 467 -7.66 11.64 -2.51
CA ALA A 467 -7.95 12.76 -3.41
C ALA A 467 -9.20 13.56 -3.00
N ALA A 468 -10.14 12.91 -2.29
CA ALA A 468 -11.35 13.55 -1.77
C ALA A 468 -11.20 14.12 -0.35
N GLY A 469 -9.96 14.11 0.23
CA GLY A 469 -9.63 14.84 1.44
C GLY A 469 -9.13 14.00 2.63
N MET A 470 -9.06 12.65 2.56
CA MET A 470 -8.54 11.83 3.67
C MET A 470 -7.00 11.84 3.68
N PHE A 471 -6.45 13.02 3.95
CA PHE A 471 -5.03 13.33 3.99
C PHE A 471 -4.71 14.29 5.12
N ALA A 472 -3.68 14.01 5.90
CA ALA A 472 -3.12 14.85 6.94
C ALA A 472 -1.59 14.79 6.89
N THR A 473 -0.94 15.54 7.77
CA THR A 473 0.51 15.48 7.94
C THR A 473 0.88 15.23 9.39
N VAL A 474 1.95 14.48 9.61
CA VAL A 474 2.67 14.41 10.89
C VAL A 474 3.88 15.32 10.81
N ILE A 475 3.92 16.34 11.68
CA ILE A 475 4.95 17.38 11.66
C ILE A 475 5.73 17.39 12.97
N TYR A 476 7.03 17.36 12.85
CA TYR A 476 7.91 17.51 14.02
C TYR A 476 7.98 18.96 14.46
N ARG A 477 7.82 19.21 15.77
CA ARG A 477 7.89 20.57 16.31
C ARG A 477 9.24 21.21 16.03
N GLY A 478 9.20 22.47 15.56
CA GLY A 478 10.40 23.20 15.16
C GLY A 478 11.01 22.78 13.84
N PHE A 479 10.37 21.89 13.08
CA PHE A 479 10.77 21.56 11.73
C PHE A 479 10.15 22.56 10.75
N THR A 480 11.01 23.28 9.98
CA THR A 480 10.63 24.33 9.03
C THR A 480 11.19 24.07 7.64
#